data_6394120a4c00f6bc35aa54955c2c6068
#
_entry.id   6394120a4c00f6bc35aa54955c2c6068
#
_cell.length_a   1.000
_cell.length_b   1.000
_cell.length_c   1.000
_cell.angle_alpha   90.00
_cell.angle_beta   90.00
_cell.angle_gamma   90.00
#
_symmetry.space_group_name_H-M   'P 1'
#
loop_
_entity.id
_entity.type
_entity.pdbx_description
1 polymer ?
#
loop_
_entity_poly.entity_id
_entity_poly.type
_entity_poly.pdbx_seq_one_letter_code
_entity_poly.pdbx_strand_id
1 'polypeptide(L)'
;NFSSGQGIAYMHESLYAAAGKRLTYVLNIAARAITKHALNVHAGHDDYHAVDDTGFFQLFAKNVQEGADLNLIAHRIAELSLNPGICAQDGFLTSHVIESVRLPERELVREFLGDPADTIESPTPAQRLVFGERRRRIPEMFDLDYPAMLGVVQNQDAYQQGVAAQRPFYFDHVAELADRALDEFAALTGRRY
;
A
#
# COMPACT_ATOMS: atom_id res chain seq x y z
N ASN A 1 -1.49 -5.10 -7.79
CA ASN A 1 -2.77 -5.64 -8.25
C ASN A 1 -3.68 -4.50 -8.68
N PHE A 2 -4.69 -4.80 -9.55
CA PHE A 2 -5.62 -3.78 -10.07
C PHE A 2 -7.04 -4.28 -9.94
N SER A 3 -7.96 -3.42 -9.44
CA SER A 3 -9.37 -3.75 -9.34
C SER A 3 -10.24 -2.49 -9.29
N SER A 4 -11.54 -2.68 -9.28
CA SER A 4 -12.56 -1.63 -9.07
C SER A 4 -13.93 -2.24 -8.78
N GLY A 5 -14.85 -1.44 -8.24
CA GLY A 5 -16.25 -1.81 -8.05
C GLY A 5 -16.44 -3.13 -7.32
N GLN A 6 -17.14 -4.07 -7.97
CA GLN A 6 -17.46 -5.38 -7.40
C GLN A 6 -16.22 -6.20 -7.02
N GLY A 7 -15.11 -6.08 -7.77
CA GLY A 7 -13.85 -6.77 -7.43
C GLY A 7 -13.32 -6.35 -6.07
N ILE A 8 -13.43 -5.07 -5.74
CA ILE A 8 -13.07 -4.55 -4.40
C ILE A 8 -13.99 -5.13 -3.33
N ALA A 9 -15.30 -5.12 -3.58
CA ALA A 9 -16.26 -5.68 -2.62
C ALA A 9 -16.02 -7.17 -2.34
N TYR A 10 -15.67 -7.97 -3.36
CA TYR A 10 -15.39 -9.39 -3.19
C TYR A 10 -14.09 -9.68 -2.43
N MET A 11 -13.10 -8.79 -2.47
CA MET A 11 -11.82 -9.02 -1.78
C MET A 11 -11.77 -8.40 -0.38
N HIS A 12 -12.82 -7.77 0.11
CA HIS A 12 -12.83 -6.95 1.34
C HIS A 12 -12.20 -7.65 2.55
N GLU A 13 -12.65 -8.85 2.90
CA GLU A 13 -12.06 -9.62 4.02
C GLU A 13 -10.59 -9.99 3.77
N SER A 14 -10.22 -10.27 2.52
CA SER A 14 -8.84 -10.57 2.17
C SER A 14 -7.91 -9.37 2.37
N LEU A 15 -8.42 -8.16 2.23
CA LEU A 15 -7.66 -6.94 2.50
C LEU A 15 -7.36 -6.80 4.00
N TYR A 16 -8.32 -7.06 4.88
CA TYR A 16 -8.05 -7.13 6.34
C TYR A 16 -6.95 -8.14 6.66
N ALA A 17 -7.04 -9.33 6.05
CA ALA A 17 -6.03 -10.36 6.24
C ALA A 17 -4.65 -9.92 5.75
N ALA A 18 -4.56 -9.22 4.61
CA ALA A 18 -3.31 -8.70 4.07
C ALA A 18 -2.68 -7.65 4.99
N ALA A 19 -3.48 -6.71 5.50
CA ALA A 19 -3.02 -5.70 6.45
C ALA A 19 -2.57 -6.34 7.78
N GLY A 20 -3.36 -7.24 8.33
CA GLY A 20 -3.04 -7.95 9.56
C GLY A 20 -1.77 -8.81 9.48
N LYS A 21 -1.48 -9.37 8.31
CA LYS A 21 -0.27 -10.15 8.03
C LYS A 21 0.92 -9.30 7.60
N ARG A 22 0.77 -8.00 7.54
CA ARG A 22 1.85 -7.06 7.21
C ARG A 22 2.45 -7.28 5.81
N LEU A 23 1.61 -7.62 4.84
CA LEU A 23 2.03 -7.83 3.46
C LEU A 23 2.35 -6.50 2.77
N THR A 24 3.49 -6.47 2.08
CA THR A 24 3.96 -5.27 1.37
C THR A 24 3.42 -5.26 -0.06
N TYR A 25 2.13 -4.98 -0.23
CA TYR A 25 1.55 -4.97 -1.56
C TYR A 25 0.73 -3.70 -1.83
N VAL A 26 0.63 -3.31 -3.09
CA VAL A 26 -0.15 -2.15 -3.52
C VAL A 26 -1.33 -2.59 -4.37
N LEU A 27 -2.53 -2.16 -3.98
CA LEU A 27 -3.77 -2.30 -4.72
C LEU A 27 -4.05 -1.01 -5.50
N ASN A 28 -4.09 -1.11 -6.82
CA ASN A 28 -4.48 0.01 -7.67
C ASN A 28 -5.99 -0.02 -7.92
N ILE A 29 -6.67 1.10 -7.66
CA ILE A 29 -8.12 1.23 -7.81
C ILE A 29 -8.44 2.30 -8.87
N ALA A 30 -9.15 1.91 -9.93
CA ALA A 30 -9.83 2.84 -10.81
C ALA A 30 -11.23 3.09 -10.21
N ALA A 31 -11.33 4.08 -9.33
CA ALA A 31 -12.48 4.28 -8.45
C ALA A 31 -13.77 4.58 -9.21
N ARG A 32 -14.84 3.89 -8.84
CA ARG A 32 -16.17 4.04 -9.41
C ARG A 32 -17.27 3.76 -8.41
N ALA A 33 -18.50 4.09 -8.77
CA ALA A 33 -19.66 3.75 -7.97
C ALA A 33 -19.88 2.24 -7.90
N ILE A 34 -20.29 1.73 -6.76
CA ILE A 34 -20.85 0.38 -6.61
C ILE A 34 -22.32 0.43 -7.04
N THR A 35 -22.79 -0.65 -7.67
CA THR A 35 -24.17 -0.75 -8.17
C THR A 35 -25.18 -0.54 -7.05
N LYS A 36 -26.03 0.47 -7.22
CA LYS A 36 -27.21 0.74 -6.41
C LYS A 36 -28.46 0.51 -7.29
N HIS A 37 -29.12 1.58 -7.74
CA HIS A 37 -30.16 1.49 -8.77
C HIS A 37 -29.54 1.33 -10.17
N ALA A 38 -28.33 1.84 -10.40
CA ALA A 38 -27.52 1.66 -11.60
C ALA A 38 -26.03 1.73 -11.26
N LEU A 39 -25.23 1.05 -12.08
CA LEU A 39 -23.78 1.19 -12.04
C LEU A 39 -23.36 2.49 -12.73
N ASN A 40 -22.42 3.22 -12.12
CA ASN A 40 -21.73 4.32 -12.78
C ASN A 40 -20.22 4.03 -12.80
N VAL A 41 -19.64 3.99 -13.98
CA VAL A 41 -18.21 3.71 -14.19
C VAL A 41 -17.34 4.96 -14.14
N HIS A 42 -17.95 6.15 -14.15
CA HIS A 42 -17.24 7.43 -14.02
C HIS A 42 -17.17 7.81 -12.56
N ALA A 43 -15.99 7.95 -12.02
CA ALA A 43 -15.68 8.43 -10.69
C ALA A 43 -16.85 8.29 -9.68
N GLY A 44 -16.85 7.66 -8.68
CA GLY A 44 -17.95 7.54 -7.70
C GLY A 44 -17.41 7.29 -6.32
N HIS A 45 -16.20 6.77 -6.27
CA HIS A 45 -15.40 6.50 -5.07
C HIS A 45 -16.06 5.55 -4.05
N ASP A 46 -17.22 4.95 -4.38
CA ASP A 46 -17.90 4.02 -3.48
C ASP A 46 -17.02 2.82 -3.13
N ASP A 47 -16.31 2.28 -4.13
CA ASP A 47 -15.40 1.16 -3.96
C ASP A 47 -14.12 1.54 -3.21
N TYR A 48 -13.62 2.75 -3.42
CA TYR A 48 -12.49 3.30 -2.69
C TYR A 48 -12.82 3.45 -1.20
N HIS A 49 -13.96 4.06 -0.89
CA HIS A 49 -14.42 4.22 0.50
C HIS A 49 -14.89 2.92 1.17
N ALA A 50 -15.29 1.92 0.37
CA ALA A 50 -15.67 0.62 0.93
C ALA A 50 -14.52 -0.13 1.61
N VAL A 51 -13.30 0.36 1.51
CA VAL A 51 -12.10 -0.27 2.09
C VAL A 51 -11.32 0.63 3.05
N ASP A 52 -11.91 1.74 3.48
CA ASP A 52 -11.30 2.70 4.41
C ASP A 52 -10.89 2.05 5.75
N ASP A 53 -11.60 1.02 6.18
CA ASP A 53 -11.42 0.36 7.46
C ASP A 53 -10.51 -0.89 7.41
N THR A 54 -9.98 -1.23 6.24
CA THR A 54 -9.18 -2.46 6.06
C THR A 54 -7.76 -2.41 6.61
N GLY A 55 -7.30 -1.21 7.00
CA GLY A 55 -5.95 -0.98 7.49
C GLY A 55 -4.90 -0.69 6.41
N PHE A 56 -5.31 -0.55 5.16
CA PHE A 56 -4.45 -0.04 4.09
C PHE A 56 -4.27 1.48 4.23
N PHE A 57 -3.06 1.99 4.00
CA PHE A 57 -2.93 3.41 3.72
C PHE A 57 -3.43 3.72 2.30
N GLN A 58 -3.90 4.94 2.06
CA GLN A 58 -4.54 5.28 0.80
C GLN A 58 -3.93 6.55 0.21
N LEU A 59 -3.53 6.47 -1.06
CA LEU A 59 -3.11 7.59 -1.89
C LEU A 59 -4.07 7.74 -3.06
N PHE A 60 -4.44 8.97 -3.40
CA PHE A 60 -5.36 9.24 -4.50
C PHE A 60 -4.73 10.21 -5.52
N ALA A 61 -4.57 9.74 -6.76
CA ALA A 61 -3.99 10.49 -7.86
C ALA A 61 -5.05 11.32 -8.59
N LYS A 62 -4.78 12.59 -8.83
CA LYS A 62 -5.68 13.49 -9.58
C LYS A 62 -5.47 13.47 -11.09
N ASN A 63 -4.36 12.90 -11.58
CA ASN A 63 -4.01 12.81 -13.00
C ASN A 63 -3.10 11.62 -13.28
N VAL A 64 -2.79 11.35 -14.55
CA VAL A 64 -2.00 10.18 -14.97
C VAL A 64 -0.56 10.23 -14.43
N GLN A 65 0.07 11.41 -14.36
CA GLN A 65 1.41 11.53 -13.81
C GLN A 65 1.45 11.16 -12.33
N GLU A 66 0.50 11.67 -11.54
CA GLU A 66 0.38 11.28 -10.14
C GLU A 66 0.08 9.79 -9.97
N GLY A 67 -0.76 9.21 -10.83
CA GLY A 67 -1.03 7.77 -10.81
C GLY A 67 0.23 6.92 -10.97
N ALA A 68 1.11 7.31 -11.89
CA ALA A 68 2.39 6.64 -12.10
C ALA A 68 3.35 6.82 -10.92
N ASP A 69 3.50 8.04 -10.43
CA ASP A 69 4.45 8.39 -9.38
C ASP A 69 4.01 7.89 -8.00
N LEU A 70 2.74 8.11 -7.65
CA LEU A 70 2.19 7.64 -6.37
C LEU A 70 2.17 6.12 -6.26
N ASN A 71 2.09 5.39 -7.39
CA ASN A 71 2.22 3.94 -7.36
C ASN A 71 3.62 3.51 -6.90
N LEU A 72 4.69 4.16 -7.36
CA LEU A 72 6.06 3.90 -6.89
C LEU A 72 6.22 4.29 -5.41
N ILE A 73 5.69 5.45 -5.04
CA ILE A 73 5.72 5.94 -3.66
C ILE A 73 4.96 4.98 -2.74
N ALA A 74 3.81 4.47 -3.17
CA ALA A 74 3.03 3.48 -2.41
C ALA A 74 3.83 2.20 -2.15
N HIS A 75 4.56 1.69 -3.14
CA HIS A 75 5.46 0.55 -2.93
C HIS A 75 6.55 0.85 -1.89
N ARG A 76 7.17 2.04 -1.97
CA ARG A 76 8.18 2.47 -1.00
C ARG A 76 7.61 2.54 0.42
N ILE A 77 6.44 3.14 0.59
CA ILE A 77 5.76 3.22 1.88
C ILE A 77 5.43 1.81 2.41
N ALA A 78 4.86 0.94 1.56
CA ALA A 78 4.48 -0.41 1.95
C ALA A 78 5.69 -1.22 2.45
N GLU A 79 6.82 -1.13 1.76
CA GLU A 79 8.06 -1.84 2.14
C GLU A 79 8.69 -1.28 3.42
N LEU A 80 8.66 0.03 3.62
CA LEU A 80 9.17 0.66 4.85
C LEU A 80 8.28 0.36 6.06
N SER A 81 6.96 0.46 5.88
CA SER A 81 5.99 0.30 6.97
C SER A 81 5.61 -1.16 7.25
N LEU A 82 5.87 -2.08 6.33
CA LEU A 82 5.28 -3.42 6.31
C LEU A 82 3.76 -3.35 6.44
N ASN A 83 3.16 -2.44 5.67
CA ASN A 83 1.73 -2.25 5.61
C ASN A 83 1.29 -2.08 4.15
N PRO A 84 0.26 -2.77 3.69
CA PRO A 84 -0.19 -2.62 2.31
C PRO A 84 -0.82 -1.26 2.06
N GLY A 85 -0.79 -0.84 0.82
CA GLY A 85 -1.33 0.46 0.40
C GLY A 85 -2.28 0.38 -0.78
N ILE A 86 -3.06 1.43 -0.94
CA ILE A 86 -3.91 1.67 -2.10
C ILE A 86 -3.36 2.88 -2.85
N CYS A 87 -3.21 2.73 -4.17
CA CYS A 87 -3.03 3.84 -5.09
C CYS A 87 -4.27 3.93 -5.97
N ALA A 88 -5.09 4.94 -5.77
CA ALA A 88 -6.36 5.11 -6.48
C ALA A 88 -6.33 6.29 -7.43
N GLN A 89 -7.20 6.25 -8.42
CA GLN A 89 -7.48 7.33 -9.36
C GLN A 89 -8.93 7.27 -9.82
N ASP A 90 -9.44 8.35 -10.37
CA ASP A 90 -10.79 8.37 -10.94
C ASP A 90 -10.93 7.37 -12.08
N GLY A 91 -11.92 6.50 -11.96
CA GLY A 91 -12.35 5.63 -13.05
C GLY A 91 -12.88 6.46 -14.22
N PHE A 92 -12.51 6.09 -15.44
CA PHE A 92 -12.77 6.79 -16.70
C PHE A 92 -12.16 8.20 -16.78
N LEU A 93 -12.36 9.06 -15.80
CA LEU A 93 -11.89 10.46 -15.84
C LEU A 93 -10.36 10.57 -15.80
N THR A 94 -9.67 9.62 -15.19
CA THR A 94 -8.20 9.52 -15.21
C THR A 94 -7.74 8.24 -15.89
N SER A 95 -8.40 7.10 -15.60
CA SER A 95 -7.93 5.79 -16.08
C SER A 95 -8.11 5.55 -17.58
N HIS A 96 -8.93 6.32 -18.29
CA HIS A 96 -9.26 6.14 -19.71
C HIS A 96 -8.98 7.39 -20.57
N VAL A 97 -8.16 8.31 -20.07
CA VAL A 97 -7.72 9.48 -20.83
C VAL A 97 -6.35 9.24 -21.45
N ILE A 98 -6.03 10.02 -22.47
CA ILE A 98 -4.71 10.05 -23.09
C ILE A 98 -4.01 11.32 -22.61
N GLU A 99 -2.99 11.14 -21.80
CA GLU A 99 -2.15 12.23 -21.29
C GLU A 99 -0.68 11.91 -21.47
N SER A 100 0.15 12.96 -21.51
CA SER A 100 1.59 12.80 -21.48
C SER A 100 2.05 12.46 -20.07
N VAL A 101 2.87 11.43 -19.93
CA VAL A 101 3.47 11.00 -18.67
C VAL A 101 4.98 10.88 -18.79
N ARG A 102 5.71 11.32 -17.79
CA ARG A 102 7.16 11.09 -17.66
C ARG A 102 7.36 9.86 -16.76
N LEU A 103 7.59 8.73 -17.37
CA LEU A 103 7.99 7.53 -16.64
C LEU A 103 9.44 7.66 -16.18
N PRO A 104 9.76 7.25 -14.95
CA PRO A 104 11.12 7.26 -14.46
C PRO A 104 11.95 6.19 -15.19
N GLU A 105 13.24 6.49 -15.41
CA GLU A 105 14.20 5.52 -15.92
C GLU A 105 14.37 4.36 -14.93
N ARG A 106 14.76 3.19 -15.44
CA ARG A 106 14.97 1.99 -14.61
C ARG A 106 15.94 2.21 -13.45
N GLU A 107 16.97 2.98 -13.70
CA GLU A 107 18.00 3.31 -12.73
C GLU A 107 17.42 4.11 -11.58
N LEU A 108 16.58 5.11 -11.87
CA LEU A 108 15.87 5.90 -10.86
C LEU A 108 14.90 5.02 -10.05
N VAL A 109 14.17 4.13 -10.70
CA VAL A 109 13.26 3.19 -10.00
C VAL A 109 14.06 2.29 -9.04
N ARG A 110 15.22 1.78 -9.47
CA ARG A 110 16.11 0.96 -8.63
C ARG A 110 16.71 1.76 -7.47
N GLU A 111 17.11 3.00 -7.71
CA GLU A 111 17.62 3.89 -6.68
C GLU A 111 16.54 4.18 -5.61
N PHE A 112 15.32 4.46 -6.06
CA PHE A 112 14.21 4.78 -5.17
C PHE A 112 13.69 3.56 -4.40
N LEU A 113 13.39 2.46 -5.08
CA LEU A 113 12.83 1.26 -4.45
C LEU A 113 13.91 0.35 -3.85
N GLY A 114 15.10 0.26 -4.46
CA GLY A 114 16.14 -0.70 -4.08
C GLY A 114 15.82 -2.13 -4.55
N ASP A 115 16.59 -3.09 -4.02
CA ASP A 115 16.39 -4.52 -4.27
C ASP A 115 15.65 -5.15 -3.08
N PRO A 116 14.70 -6.09 -3.29
CA PRO A 116 14.02 -6.80 -2.20
C PRO A 116 14.96 -7.48 -1.20
N ALA A 117 16.14 -7.91 -1.64
CA ALA A 117 17.17 -8.53 -0.81
C ALA A 117 18.05 -7.55 -0.05
N ASP A 118 17.98 -6.25 -0.34
CA ASP A 118 18.77 -5.23 0.35
C ASP A 118 18.51 -5.26 1.86
N THR A 119 19.56 -4.98 2.61
CA THR A 119 19.47 -4.79 4.07
C THR A 119 19.27 -3.32 4.38
N ILE A 120 18.15 -2.99 5.00
CA ILE A 120 17.79 -1.64 5.43
C ILE A 120 17.76 -1.54 6.97
N GLU A 121 17.85 -0.33 7.49
CA GLU A 121 17.54 -0.09 8.91
C GLU A 121 16.05 -0.33 9.16
N SER A 122 15.74 -0.96 10.30
CA SER A 122 14.35 -1.17 10.72
C SER A 122 13.73 0.16 11.11
N PRO A 123 12.78 0.71 10.32
CA PRO A 123 12.37 2.10 10.47
C PRO A 123 11.50 2.37 11.70
N THR A 124 10.86 1.37 12.27
CA THR A 124 9.97 1.55 13.42
C THR A 124 10.42 0.77 14.65
N PRO A 125 10.02 1.17 15.86
CA PRO A 125 10.33 0.43 17.08
C PRO A 125 9.85 -1.02 17.05
N ALA A 126 8.64 -1.27 16.51
CA ALA A 126 8.09 -2.61 16.38
C ALA A 126 8.94 -3.49 15.44
N GLN A 127 9.40 -2.93 14.33
CA GLN A 127 10.28 -3.66 13.41
C GLN A 127 11.62 -3.96 14.04
N ARG A 128 12.21 -3.02 14.80
CA ARG A 128 13.44 -3.29 15.56
C ARG A 128 13.27 -4.40 16.59
N LEU A 129 12.12 -4.46 17.24
CA LEU A 129 11.81 -5.54 18.19
C LEU A 129 11.74 -6.91 17.51
N VAL A 130 11.15 -6.99 16.31
CA VAL A 130 10.92 -8.26 15.59
C VAL A 130 12.15 -8.69 14.79
N PHE A 131 12.79 -7.77 14.09
CA PHE A 131 13.85 -8.06 13.11
C PHE A 131 15.25 -7.61 13.57
N GLY A 132 15.39 -6.88 14.67
CA GLY A 132 16.61 -6.20 15.07
C GLY A 132 16.78 -4.85 14.40
N GLU A 133 17.94 -4.20 14.59
CA GLU A 133 18.25 -2.87 14.07
C GLU A 133 18.20 -2.80 12.52
N ARG A 134 18.47 -3.92 11.86
CA ARG A 134 18.45 -4.03 10.41
C ARG A 134 17.68 -5.25 9.97
N ARG A 135 17.03 -5.18 8.82
CA ARG A 135 16.29 -6.26 8.20
C ARG A 135 16.43 -6.29 6.69
N ARG A 136 16.09 -7.39 6.05
CA ARG A 136 15.83 -7.39 4.61
C ARG A 136 14.71 -6.41 4.30
N ARG A 137 14.80 -5.74 3.16
CA ARG A 137 13.76 -4.83 2.65
C ARG A 137 12.41 -5.55 2.61
N ILE A 138 12.36 -6.69 1.94
CA ILE A 138 11.24 -7.63 2.03
C ILE A 138 11.66 -8.76 2.98
N PRO A 139 11.03 -8.89 4.15
CA PRO A 139 11.33 -9.96 5.09
C PRO A 139 11.10 -11.36 4.49
N GLU A 140 11.86 -12.35 4.94
CA GLU A 140 11.77 -13.73 4.44
C GLU A 140 10.38 -14.36 4.60
N MET A 141 9.60 -13.90 5.60
CA MET A 141 8.22 -14.37 5.76
C MET A 141 7.33 -14.08 4.54
N PHE A 142 7.74 -13.17 3.67
CA PHE A 142 7.06 -12.83 2.42
C PHE A 142 7.76 -13.42 1.19
N ASP A 143 8.79 -14.23 1.39
CA ASP A 143 9.50 -14.91 0.32
C ASP A 143 8.65 -16.04 -0.25
N LEU A 144 8.50 -16.08 -1.57
CA LEU A 144 7.71 -17.09 -2.25
C LEU A 144 8.37 -18.47 -2.24
N ASP A 145 9.71 -18.51 -2.16
CA ASP A 145 10.47 -19.76 -2.11
C ASP A 145 10.46 -20.37 -0.68
N TYR A 146 10.29 -19.51 0.34
CA TYR A 146 10.23 -19.91 1.75
C TYR A 146 9.03 -19.27 2.45
N PRO A 147 7.80 -19.54 2.02
CA PRO A 147 6.62 -18.88 2.54
C PRO A 147 6.34 -19.28 3.99
N ALA A 148 6.15 -18.28 4.85
CA ALA A 148 5.68 -18.52 6.21
C ALA A 148 4.19 -18.90 6.20
N MET A 149 3.86 -19.96 6.92
CA MET A 149 2.48 -20.36 7.16
C MET A 149 1.92 -19.54 8.33
N LEU A 150 1.10 -18.53 8.01
CA LEU A 150 0.46 -17.70 9.02
C LEU A 150 -0.97 -18.17 9.30
N GLY A 151 -1.26 -18.44 10.56
CA GLY A 151 -2.61 -18.78 11.00
C GLY A 151 -3.56 -17.60 10.83
N VAL A 152 -4.83 -17.91 10.54
CA VAL A 152 -5.89 -16.90 10.35
C VAL A 152 -6.91 -16.89 11.48
N VAL A 153 -6.79 -17.79 12.44
CA VAL A 153 -7.66 -17.89 13.63
C VAL A 153 -6.83 -17.76 14.89
N GLN A 154 -7.30 -16.95 15.82
CA GLN A 154 -6.64 -16.71 17.09
C GLN A 154 -7.64 -16.91 18.24
N ASN A 155 -7.15 -17.37 19.40
CA ASN A 155 -7.94 -17.48 20.61
C ASN A 155 -8.35 -16.10 21.15
N GLN A 156 -9.51 -16.03 21.80
CA GLN A 156 -10.04 -14.82 22.40
C GLN A 156 -9.08 -14.18 23.41
N ASP A 157 -8.34 -14.97 24.15
CA ASP A 157 -7.43 -14.50 25.21
C ASP A 157 -6.32 -13.55 24.69
N ALA A 158 -5.86 -13.76 23.46
CA ALA A 158 -4.82 -12.95 22.85
C ALA A 158 -5.35 -11.91 21.84
N TYR A 159 -6.62 -12.04 21.42
CA TYR A 159 -7.17 -11.22 20.34
C TYR A 159 -7.18 -9.72 20.67
N GLN A 160 -7.69 -9.33 21.83
CA GLN A 160 -7.78 -7.92 22.24
C GLN A 160 -6.39 -7.27 22.43
N GLN A 161 -5.42 -8.04 22.90
CA GLN A 161 -4.04 -7.56 23.03
C GLN A 161 -3.44 -7.30 21.65
N GLY A 162 -3.67 -8.19 20.69
CA GLY A 162 -3.25 -8.00 19.30
C GLY A 162 -3.89 -6.77 18.65
N VAL A 163 -5.19 -6.57 18.84
CA VAL A 163 -5.92 -5.39 18.34
C VAL A 163 -5.37 -4.10 18.94
N ALA A 164 -5.18 -4.05 20.26
CA ALA A 164 -4.67 -2.87 20.96
C ALA A 164 -3.22 -2.53 20.53
N ALA A 165 -2.42 -3.54 20.21
CA ALA A 165 -1.04 -3.35 19.79
C ALA A 165 -0.90 -2.86 18.34
N GLN A 166 -1.89 -3.08 17.48
CA GLN A 166 -1.76 -2.75 16.05
C GLN A 166 -1.49 -1.27 15.83
N ARG A 167 -2.25 -0.38 16.47
CA ARG A 167 -2.15 1.04 16.23
C ARG A 167 -0.77 1.61 16.60
N PRO A 168 -0.30 1.54 17.85
CA PRO A 168 0.96 2.17 18.24
C PRO A 168 2.19 1.51 17.61
N PHE A 169 2.13 0.23 17.28
CA PHE A 169 3.27 -0.49 16.73
C PHE A 169 3.34 -0.48 15.21
N TYR A 170 2.22 -0.32 14.51
CA TYR A 170 2.18 -0.49 13.06
C TYR A 170 1.59 0.70 12.31
N PHE A 171 0.45 1.24 12.72
CA PHE A 171 -0.26 2.25 11.93
C PHE A 171 0.20 3.68 12.19
N ASP A 172 0.49 4.03 13.43
CA ASP A 172 0.83 5.42 13.80
C ASP A 172 2.13 5.91 13.13
N HIS A 173 2.99 5.00 12.66
CA HIS A 173 4.22 5.32 11.93
C HIS A 173 4.06 5.47 10.41
N VAL A 174 2.91 5.12 9.85
CA VAL A 174 2.72 5.13 8.39
C VAL A 174 2.80 6.54 7.82
N ALA A 175 2.23 7.53 8.48
CA ALA A 175 2.26 8.92 8.03
C ALA A 175 3.70 9.46 7.93
N GLU A 176 4.52 9.26 8.96
CA GLU A 176 5.93 9.68 8.96
C GLU A 176 6.73 9.00 7.83
N LEU A 177 6.50 7.70 7.63
CA LEU A 177 7.16 6.95 6.56
C LEU A 177 6.66 7.37 5.16
N ALA A 178 5.40 7.79 5.05
CA ALA A 178 4.85 8.34 3.81
C ALA A 178 5.49 9.69 3.48
N ASP A 179 5.58 10.60 4.44
CA ASP A 179 6.26 11.89 4.26
C ASP A 179 7.72 11.70 3.83
N ARG A 180 8.42 10.77 4.48
CA ARG A 180 9.79 10.40 4.09
C ARG A 180 9.87 9.90 2.64
N ALA A 181 8.98 9.01 2.22
CA ALA A 181 8.98 8.47 0.86
C ALA A 181 8.66 9.55 -0.19
N LEU A 182 7.74 10.47 0.14
CA LEU A 182 7.40 11.62 -0.70
C LEU A 182 8.61 12.57 -0.87
N ASP A 183 9.31 12.86 0.21
CA ASP A 183 10.51 13.71 0.18
C ASP A 183 11.67 13.05 -0.59
N GLU A 184 11.93 11.75 -0.38
CA GLU A 184 12.92 10.98 -1.13
C GLU A 184 12.60 10.99 -2.64
N PHE A 185 11.34 10.78 -3.01
CA PHE A 185 10.90 10.82 -4.40
C PHE A 185 11.05 12.23 -5.01
N ALA A 186 10.70 13.27 -4.25
CA ALA A 186 10.86 14.65 -4.68
C ALA A 186 12.32 15.03 -4.88
N ALA A 187 13.22 14.55 -4.03
CA ALA A 187 14.66 14.79 -4.17
C ALA A 187 15.23 14.19 -5.46
N LEU A 188 14.76 12.99 -5.85
CA LEU A 188 15.21 12.29 -7.05
C LEU A 188 14.59 12.84 -8.34
N THR A 189 13.35 13.28 -8.30
CA THR A 189 12.57 13.61 -9.52
C THR A 189 12.28 15.09 -9.69
N GLY A 190 12.39 15.88 -8.63
CA GLY A 190 11.92 17.27 -8.57
C GLY A 190 10.39 17.41 -8.48
N ARG A 191 9.65 16.30 -8.43
CA ARG A 191 8.16 16.32 -8.33
C ARG A 191 7.71 16.14 -6.89
N ARG A 192 6.86 17.05 -6.40
CA ARG A 192 6.30 17.04 -5.04
C ARG A 192 4.80 16.77 -5.08
N TYR A 193 4.32 16.00 -4.13
CA TYR A 193 2.91 15.64 -3.96
C TYR A 193 2.46 15.91 -2.53
#